data_ae3248cfed3173d18f3fbebed5d100e0
#
_entry.id   ae3248cfed3173d18f3fbebed5d100e0
#
_cell.length_a   1.000
_cell.length_b   1.000
_cell.length_c   1.000
_cell.angle_alpha   90.00
_cell.angle_beta   90.00
_cell.angle_gamma   90.00
#
_symmetry.space_group_name_H-M   'P 1'
#
loop_
_entity.id
_entity.type
_entity.pdbx_description
1 polymer ?
#
loop_
_entity_poly.entity_id
_entity_poly.type
_entity_poly.pdbx_seq_one_letter_code
_entity_poly.pdbx_strand_id
1 'polypeptide(L)'
;YCIYCLILENSLSDRRPSSDDIERLFLTTGKEKKAVLQVADWLRERIHGDNVSFVINRNINFTNVCYMGCKFCGFAKRLDEAGAEWISVEQVVQRAEEAWNRGASEVCIQGGLHPKLPGTYYRDLLIALKKALPKIHIHAYSPFEIWYGAKKMKLSYSDFLEDLKECGLGSMPGTAAEILDKQIREKLTKNKLSTARWVEIIKTAHSLGIPSTATIMYGHIDAPMHWAIHLDTIRRIQIETGGFTEFVPLSFVHYDSPLFLESPNLVRPGASDNEIDLMHAVSRIALNGLIDNVVITVPEGVISVYVPAFFCQAPCKKMLSPSQMDVFTVVDCEKTLVENKIKKKENMIL
;
A
#
# COMPACT_ATOMS: atom_id res chain seq x y z
N TYR A 1 26.33 -20.21 17.40
CA TYR A 1 24.92 -19.77 17.22
C TYR A 1 24.81 -18.99 15.93
N CYS A 2 23.93 -19.39 15.05
CA CYS A 2 23.63 -18.66 13.81
C CYS A 2 22.92 -17.34 14.16
N ILE A 3 23.40 -16.21 13.63
CA ILE A 3 22.81 -14.91 13.93
C ILE A 3 21.32 -14.83 13.54
N TYR A 4 20.95 -15.48 12.44
CA TYR A 4 19.54 -15.56 12.00
C TYR A 4 18.68 -16.32 13.00
N CYS A 5 19.19 -17.42 13.60
CA CYS A 5 18.47 -18.15 14.64
C CYS A 5 18.18 -17.25 15.84
N LEU A 6 19.16 -16.47 16.28
CA LEU A 6 18.99 -15.55 17.41
C LEU A 6 17.95 -14.46 17.12
N ILE A 7 17.98 -13.87 15.91
CA ILE A 7 17.00 -12.86 15.50
C ILE A 7 15.59 -13.44 15.51
N LEU A 8 15.41 -14.64 14.96
CA LEU A 8 14.11 -15.30 14.87
C LEU A 8 13.59 -15.75 16.24
N GLU A 9 14.45 -16.31 17.12
CA GLU A 9 14.11 -16.66 18.51
C GLU A 9 13.69 -15.43 19.31
N ASN A 10 14.38 -14.31 19.14
CA ASN A 10 14.00 -13.05 19.75
C ASN A 10 12.63 -12.58 19.26
N SER A 11 12.35 -12.69 17.96
CA SER A 11 11.07 -12.29 17.38
C SER A 11 9.91 -13.16 17.87
N LEU A 12 10.14 -14.45 18.07
CA LEU A 12 9.16 -15.36 18.69
C LEU A 12 8.87 -15.02 20.16
N SER A 13 9.82 -14.38 20.84
CA SER A 13 9.71 -13.90 22.22
C SER A 13 9.27 -12.42 22.30
N ASP A 14 8.64 -11.89 21.25
CA ASP A 14 8.15 -10.51 21.12
C ASP A 14 9.26 -9.43 21.26
N ARG A 15 10.52 -9.81 21.08
CA ARG A 15 11.63 -8.85 20.97
C ARG A 15 11.76 -8.39 19.52
N ARG A 16 11.66 -7.10 19.34
CA ARG A 16 11.70 -6.50 18.01
C ARG A 16 13.12 -6.51 17.44
N PRO A 17 13.30 -6.93 16.16
CA PRO A 17 14.59 -6.88 15.49
C PRO A 17 15.07 -5.42 15.33
N SER A 18 16.37 -5.20 15.41
CA SER A 18 16.98 -3.91 15.04
C SER A 18 16.88 -3.66 13.54
N SER A 19 17.21 -2.44 13.09
CA SER A 19 17.26 -2.13 11.64
C SER A 19 18.27 -3.04 10.92
N ASP A 20 19.44 -3.28 11.53
CA ASP A 20 20.46 -4.19 10.97
C ASP A 20 19.97 -5.65 10.92
N ASP A 21 19.20 -6.08 11.92
CA ASP A 21 18.59 -7.42 11.90
C ASP A 21 17.55 -7.54 10.79
N ILE A 22 16.74 -6.52 10.58
CA ILE A 22 15.76 -6.47 9.48
C ILE A 22 16.49 -6.58 8.13
N GLU A 23 17.56 -5.82 7.90
CA GLU A 23 18.36 -5.91 6.68
C GLU A 23 18.90 -7.34 6.49
N ARG A 24 19.46 -7.95 7.53
CA ARG A 24 19.96 -9.33 7.49
C ARG A 24 18.89 -10.33 7.10
N LEU A 25 17.67 -10.20 7.64
CA LEU A 25 16.56 -11.08 7.29
C LEU A 25 16.20 -10.98 5.79
N PHE A 26 16.29 -9.80 5.20
CA PHE A 26 16.09 -9.61 3.75
C PHE A 26 17.18 -10.27 2.88
N LEU A 27 18.36 -10.51 3.43
CA LEU A 27 19.49 -11.13 2.71
C LEU A 27 19.48 -12.67 2.80
N THR A 28 18.49 -13.26 3.47
CA THR A 28 18.43 -14.71 3.67
C THR A 28 18.08 -15.47 2.39
N THR A 29 18.66 -16.65 2.23
CA THR A 29 18.42 -17.57 1.12
C THR A 29 18.26 -19.01 1.64
N GLY A 30 17.82 -19.92 0.79
CA GLY A 30 17.79 -21.35 1.11
C GLY A 30 17.07 -21.69 2.43
N LYS A 31 17.79 -22.31 3.36
CA LYS A 31 17.22 -22.76 4.65
C LYS A 31 16.88 -21.60 5.57
N GLU A 32 17.71 -20.56 5.58
CA GLU A 32 17.49 -19.36 6.39
C GLU A 32 16.22 -18.62 5.95
N LYS A 33 16.02 -18.42 4.64
CA LYS A 33 14.77 -17.87 4.10
C LYS A 33 13.57 -18.70 4.56
N LYS A 34 13.65 -20.03 4.44
CA LYS A 34 12.55 -20.89 4.86
C LYS A 34 12.19 -20.71 6.34
N ALA A 35 13.20 -20.54 7.20
CA ALA A 35 12.97 -20.25 8.62
C ALA A 35 12.31 -18.88 8.84
N VAL A 36 12.72 -17.83 8.11
CA VAL A 36 12.09 -16.50 8.14
C VAL A 36 10.61 -16.60 7.78
N LEU A 37 10.29 -17.29 6.70
CA LEU A 37 8.91 -17.49 6.26
C LEU A 37 8.09 -18.27 7.31
N GLN A 38 8.63 -19.31 7.91
CA GLN A 38 7.96 -20.10 8.95
C GLN A 38 7.67 -19.28 10.21
N VAL A 39 8.61 -18.46 10.66
CA VAL A 39 8.41 -17.58 11.82
C VAL A 39 7.35 -16.52 11.51
N ALA A 40 7.39 -15.91 10.34
CA ALA A 40 6.39 -14.94 9.94
C ALA A 40 4.98 -15.55 9.88
N ASP A 41 4.85 -16.79 9.38
CA ASP A 41 3.58 -17.49 9.34
C ASP A 41 3.09 -17.87 10.75
N TRP A 42 3.98 -18.32 11.62
CA TRP A 42 3.62 -18.57 13.02
C TRP A 42 3.13 -17.32 13.75
N LEU A 43 3.78 -16.16 13.51
CA LEU A 43 3.34 -14.88 14.07
C LEU A 43 1.93 -14.49 13.52
N ARG A 44 1.69 -14.70 12.23
CA ARG A 44 0.39 -14.49 11.62
C ARG A 44 -0.67 -15.40 12.26
N GLU A 45 -0.38 -16.70 12.37
CA GLU A 45 -1.30 -17.68 12.94
C GLU A 45 -1.68 -17.33 14.38
N ARG A 46 -0.70 -16.87 15.19
CA ARG A 46 -0.92 -16.45 16.56
C ARG A 46 -1.91 -15.28 16.68
N ILE A 47 -1.91 -14.35 15.72
CA ILE A 47 -2.76 -13.16 15.73
C ILE A 47 -4.11 -13.40 15.06
N HIS A 48 -4.11 -14.03 13.90
CA HIS A 48 -5.29 -14.13 13.03
C HIS A 48 -5.90 -15.54 12.95
N GLY A 49 -5.18 -16.55 13.44
CA GLY A 49 -5.58 -17.94 13.21
C GLY A 49 -5.69 -18.24 11.72
N ASP A 50 -6.75 -18.91 11.30
CA ASP A 50 -7.06 -19.20 9.90
C ASP A 50 -7.94 -18.14 9.22
N ASN A 51 -8.18 -17.01 9.89
CA ASN A 51 -9.01 -15.96 9.35
C ASN A 51 -8.27 -15.14 8.29
N VAL A 52 -8.95 -14.86 7.19
CA VAL A 52 -8.51 -13.94 6.14
C VAL A 52 -9.55 -12.83 6.06
N SER A 53 -9.12 -11.59 6.24
CA SER A 53 -9.96 -10.42 6.04
C SER A 53 -9.66 -9.78 4.68
N PHE A 54 -10.69 -9.17 4.10
CA PHE A 54 -10.55 -8.46 2.83
C PHE A 54 -11.48 -7.24 2.81
N VAL A 55 -11.10 -6.26 2.00
CA VAL A 55 -11.92 -5.08 1.74
C VAL A 55 -12.33 -5.08 0.27
N ILE A 56 -13.63 -4.97 0.02
CA ILE A 56 -14.13 -4.75 -1.33
C ILE A 56 -14.09 -3.25 -1.57
N ASN A 57 -13.13 -2.79 -2.36
CA ASN A 57 -12.97 -1.39 -2.68
C ASN A 57 -12.91 -1.14 -4.19
N ARG A 58 -13.05 0.12 -4.59
CA ARG A 58 -12.77 0.60 -5.94
C ARG A 58 -11.78 1.74 -5.87
N ASN A 59 -10.67 1.60 -6.60
CA ASN A 59 -9.76 2.71 -6.81
C ASN A 59 -10.33 3.68 -7.86
N ILE A 60 -10.42 4.97 -7.51
CA ILE A 60 -10.93 6.02 -8.38
C ILE A 60 -9.87 7.13 -8.47
N ASN A 61 -9.17 7.17 -9.60
CA ASN A 61 -8.26 8.25 -9.88
C ASN A 61 -9.03 9.38 -10.57
N PHE A 62 -9.18 10.53 -9.89
CA PHE A 62 -9.94 11.65 -10.45
C PHE A 62 -9.16 12.45 -11.51
N THR A 63 -7.83 12.33 -11.54
CA THR A 63 -6.99 12.89 -12.60
C THR A 63 -5.65 12.18 -12.69
N ASN A 64 -5.15 12.00 -13.91
CA ASN A 64 -3.78 11.59 -14.17
C ASN A 64 -2.84 12.77 -14.42
N VAL A 65 -3.37 13.99 -14.51
CA VAL A 65 -2.55 15.18 -14.72
C VAL A 65 -1.75 15.51 -13.47
N CYS A 66 -0.41 15.51 -13.63
CA CYS A 66 0.51 15.79 -12.53
C CYS A 66 1.73 16.60 -13.01
N TYR A 67 2.00 17.74 -12.36
CA TYR A 67 3.15 18.58 -12.73
C TYR A 67 4.46 18.17 -12.08
N MET A 68 4.47 17.17 -11.19
CA MET A 68 5.63 16.85 -10.34
C MET A 68 6.77 16.13 -11.06
N GLY A 69 6.47 15.22 -12.00
CA GLY A 69 7.48 14.49 -12.77
C GLY A 69 8.27 13.48 -11.94
N CYS A 70 7.59 12.69 -11.13
CA CYS A 70 8.18 11.55 -10.45
C CYS A 70 8.65 10.51 -11.47
N LYS A 71 9.92 10.14 -11.42
CA LYS A 71 10.54 9.25 -12.41
C LYS A 71 9.98 7.82 -12.43
N PHE A 72 9.47 7.36 -11.29
CA PHE A 72 8.88 6.02 -11.17
C PHE A 72 7.43 5.93 -11.69
N CYS A 73 6.75 7.07 -11.90
CA CYS A 73 5.33 7.10 -12.19
C CYS A 73 5.05 7.05 -13.69
N GLY A 74 4.56 5.91 -14.19
CA GLY A 74 4.06 5.77 -15.57
C GLY A 74 2.62 6.29 -15.77
N PHE A 75 1.92 6.60 -14.69
CA PHE A 75 0.53 7.05 -14.74
C PHE A 75 0.38 8.55 -15.07
N ALA A 76 1.37 9.38 -14.66
CA ALA A 76 1.26 10.83 -14.74
C ALA A 76 1.35 11.35 -16.19
N LYS A 77 0.44 12.23 -16.55
CA LYS A 77 0.43 12.98 -17.81
C LYS A 77 0.64 14.49 -17.53
N ARG A 78 1.23 15.20 -18.50
CA ARG A 78 1.25 16.65 -18.48
C ARG A 78 -0.09 17.20 -18.94
N LEU A 79 -0.39 18.46 -18.59
CA LEU A 79 -1.68 19.08 -18.85
C LEU A 79 -2.10 19.01 -20.34
N ASP A 80 -1.11 19.18 -21.23
CA ASP A 80 -1.33 19.23 -22.69
C ASP A 80 -0.94 17.90 -23.38
N GLU A 81 -0.71 16.84 -22.63
CA GLU A 81 -0.31 15.54 -23.15
C GLU A 81 -1.53 14.73 -23.56
N ALA A 82 -1.41 13.96 -24.66
CA ALA A 82 -2.47 13.06 -25.09
C ALA A 82 -2.81 12.04 -23.99
N GLY A 83 -4.10 11.87 -23.71
CA GLY A 83 -4.59 11.03 -22.63
C GLY A 83 -4.57 11.70 -21.25
N ALA A 84 -4.29 13.02 -21.16
CA ALA A 84 -4.50 13.78 -19.94
C ALA A 84 -6.00 13.82 -19.61
N GLU A 85 -6.37 13.44 -18.39
CA GLU A 85 -7.75 13.32 -17.94
C GLU A 85 -7.96 14.00 -16.58
N TRP A 86 -9.06 14.69 -16.45
CA TRP A 86 -9.61 15.16 -15.17
C TRP A 86 -11.12 14.97 -15.21
N ILE A 87 -11.60 13.99 -14.46
CA ILE A 87 -13.03 13.68 -14.39
C ILE A 87 -13.75 14.60 -13.40
N SER A 88 -15.02 14.87 -13.66
CA SER A 88 -15.82 15.73 -12.79
C SER A 88 -16.17 15.06 -11.46
N VAL A 89 -16.58 15.86 -10.48
CA VAL A 89 -17.05 15.34 -9.18
C VAL A 89 -18.21 14.37 -9.37
N GLU A 90 -19.14 14.69 -10.29
CA GLU A 90 -20.29 13.85 -10.60
C GLU A 90 -19.86 12.49 -11.18
N GLN A 91 -18.83 12.46 -12.02
CA GLN A 91 -18.29 11.22 -12.57
C GLN A 91 -17.58 10.38 -11.49
N VAL A 92 -16.91 11.01 -10.52
CA VAL A 92 -16.33 10.28 -9.36
C VAL A 92 -17.45 9.69 -8.52
N VAL A 93 -18.52 10.46 -8.23
CA VAL A 93 -19.68 9.98 -7.49
C VAL A 93 -20.34 8.80 -8.22
N GLN A 94 -20.58 8.93 -9.53
CA GLN A 94 -21.15 7.83 -10.32
C GLN A 94 -20.30 6.55 -10.22
N ARG A 95 -18.96 6.65 -10.35
CA ARG A 95 -18.07 5.50 -10.20
C ARG A 95 -18.14 4.88 -8.80
N ALA A 96 -18.32 5.71 -7.77
CA ALA A 96 -18.50 5.24 -6.41
C ALA A 96 -19.85 4.52 -6.20
N GLU A 97 -20.94 5.04 -6.79
CA GLU A 97 -22.26 4.40 -6.79
C GLU A 97 -22.26 3.05 -7.50
N GLU A 98 -21.58 2.97 -8.66
CA GLU A 98 -21.38 1.70 -9.36
C GLU A 98 -20.66 0.67 -8.49
N ALA A 99 -19.61 1.11 -7.74
CA ALA A 99 -18.88 0.24 -6.81
C ALA A 99 -19.76 -0.20 -5.64
N TRP A 100 -20.49 0.73 -5.04
CA TRP A 100 -21.44 0.45 -3.95
C TRP A 100 -22.50 -0.59 -4.35
N ASN A 101 -23.07 -0.43 -5.54
CA ASN A 101 -24.07 -1.34 -6.08
C ASN A 101 -23.51 -2.75 -6.38
N ARG A 102 -22.17 -2.88 -6.48
CA ARG A 102 -21.45 -4.14 -6.59
C ARG A 102 -20.96 -4.69 -5.26
N GLY A 103 -21.32 -4.06 -4.15
CA GLY A 103 -20.98 -4.49 -2.79
C GLY A 103 -19.68 -3.93 -2.22
N ALA A 104 -19.10 -2.89 -2.85
CA ALA A 104 -17.93 -2.22 -2.26
C ALA A 104 -18.32 -1.52 -0.97
N SER A 105 -17.51 -1.73 0.07
CA SER A 105 -17.63 -1.02 1.35
C SER A 105 -16.77 0.25 1.40
N GLU A 106 -15.82 0.37 0.48
CA GLU A 106 -14.82 1.44 0.45
C GLU A 106 -14.58 1.93 -0.98
N VAL A 107 -14.23 3.20 -1.11
CA VAL A 107 -13.59 3.77 -2.30
C VAL A 107 -12.22 4.32 -1.92
N CYS A 108 -11.20 4.00 -2.73
CA CYS A 108 -9.86 4.57 -2.62
C CYS A 108 -9.71 5.68 -3.65
N ILE A 109 -9.57 6.93 -3.20
CA ILE A 109 -9.59 8.10 -4.08
C ILE A 109 -8.26 8.84 -4.03
N GLN A 110 -7.59 8.90 -5.16
CA GLN A 110 -6.32 9.61 -5.33
C GLN A 110 -6.27 10.26 -6.70
N GLY A 111 -5.32 11.18 -6.89
CA GLY A 111 -5.08 11.81 -8.19
C GLY A 111 -3.72 12.44 -8.32
N GLY A 112 -3.38 12.78 -9.56
CA GLY A 112 -2.22 13.62 -9.83
C GLY A 112 -2.39 15.02 -9.25
N LEU A 113 -1.28 15.72 -9.02
CA LEU A 113 -1.33 17.12 -8.59
C LEU A 113 -1.57 18.02 -9.81
N HIS A 114 -2.84 18.19 -10.12
CA HIS A 114 -3.28 18.98 -11.28
C HIS A 114 -3.09 20.49 -11.02
N PRO A 115 -2.35 21.23 -11.86
CA PRO A 115 -1.99 22.62 -11.58
C PRO A 115 -3.18 23.58 -11.44
N LYS A 116 -4.27 23.29 -12.14
CA LYS A 116 -5.51 24.10 -12.12
C LYS A 116 -6.54 23.62 -11.08
N LEU A 117 -6.22 22.54 -10.29
CA LEU A 117 -7.14 22.06 -9.27
C LEU A 117 -7.35 23.12 -8.20
N PRO A 118 -8.59 23.54 -7.88
CA PRO A 118 -8.86 24.43 -6.77
C PRO A 118 -8.56 23.75 -5.43
N GLY A 119 -8.14 24.51 -4.42
CA GLY A 119 -7.85 23.94 -3.10
C GLY A 119 -9.06 23.30 -2.42
N THR A 120 -10.26 23.82 -2.70
CA THR A 120 -11.54 23.29 -2.17
C THR A 120 -11.96 21.96 -2.79
N TYR A 121 -11.39 21.56 -3.93
CA TYR A 121 -11.80 20.34 -4.64
C TYR A 121 -11.84 19.09 -3.76
N TYR A 122 -10.84 18.94 -2.91
CA TYR A 122 -10.71 17.77 -2.03
C TYR A 122 -11.90 17.66 -1.07
N ARG A 123 -12.28 18.77 -0.43
CA ARG A 123 -13.45 18.80 0.46
C ARG A 123 -14.76 18.65 -0.30
N ASP A 124 -14.91 19.36 -1.43
CA ASP A 124 -16.13 19.38 -2.23
C ASP A 124 -16.46 17.97 -2.75
N LEU A 125 -15.42 17.20 -3.12
CA LEU A 125 -15.56 15.81 -3.54
C LEU A 125 -16.02 14.90 -2.36
N LEU A 126 -15.47 15.06 -1.16
CA LEU A 126 -15.91 14.30 0.01
C LEU A 126 -17.37 14.58 0.36
N ILE A 127 -17.77 15.86 0.34
CA ILE A 127 -19.15 16.27 0.61
C ILE A 127 -20.10 15.62 -0.41
N ALA A 128 -19.75 15.67 -1.69
CA ALA A 128 -20.57 15.07 -2.77
C ALA A 128 -20.72 13.55 -2.60
N LEU A 129 -19.61 12.86 -2.30
CA LEU A 129 -19.60 11.41 -2.04
C LEU A 129 -20.43 11.04 -0.82
N LYS A 130 -20.27 11.74 0.30
CA LYS A 130 -21.05 11.47 1.53
C LYS A 130 -22.52 11.82 1.38
N LYS A 131 -22.85 12.80 0.56
CA LYS A 131 -24.25 13.10 0.21
C LYS A 131 -24.91 11.97 -0.58
N ALA A 132 -24.19 11.40 -1.56
CA ALA A 132 -24.70 10.30 -2.40
C ALA A 132 -24.67 8.95 -1.64
N LEU A 133 -23.58 8.67 -0.94
CA LEU A 133 -23.29 7.39 -0.28
C LEU A 133 -22.87 7.61 1.18
N PRO A 134 -23.80 7.90 2.10
CA PRO A 134 -23.45 8.24 3.49
C PRO A 134 -22.66 7.16 4.25
N LYS A 135 -22.84 5.89 3.88
CA LYS A 135 -22.26 4.75 4.58
C LYS A 135 -20.93 4.26 3.98
N ILE A 136 -20.56 4.70 2.77
CA ILE A 136 -19.31 4.25 2.16
C ILE A 136 -18.10 4.75 2.95
N HIS A 137 -17.10 3.90 3.15
CA HIS A 137 -15.83 4.37 3.68
C HIS A 137 -15.04 5.09 2.59
N ILE A 138 -14.50 6.26 2.90
CA ILE A 138 -13.68 7.03 1.97
C ILE A 138 -12.24 6.98 2.45
N HIS A 139 -11.42 6.18 1.75
CA HIS A 139 -9.99 6.11 1.89
C HIS A 139 -9.36 7.02 0.84
N ALA A 140 -8.90 8.20 1.23
CA ALA A 140 -8.56 9.21 0.23
C ALA A 140 -7.35 10.07 0.61
N TYR A 141 -6.74 10.60 -0.45
CA TYR A 141 -5.71 11.64 -0.44
C TYR A 141 -4.41 11.25 0.26
N SER A 142 -3.41 10.99 -0.55
CA SER A 142 -2.04 10.78 -0.07
C SER A 142 -1.50 11.99 0.70
N PRO A 143 -0.52 11.83 1.56
CA PRO A 143 0.17 12.97 2.20
C PRO A 143 0.65 14.04 1.21
N PHE A 144 0.89 13.66 -0.04
CA PHE A 144 1.29 14.62 -1.06
C PHE A 144 0.12 15.47 -1.56
N GLU A 145 -1.06 14.91 -1.65
CA GLU A 145 -2.31 15.63 -1.95
C GLU A 145 -2.71 16.52 -0.78
N ILE A 146 -2.53 16.04 0.47
CA ILE A 146 -2.73 16.88 1.67
C ILE A 146 -1.80 18.09 1.68
N TRP A 147 -0.50 17.88 1.41
CA TRP A 147 0.45 18.99 1.25
C TRP A 147 -0.01 19.99 0.19
N TYR A 148 -0.48 19.47 -0.96
CA TYR A 148 -0.89 20.32 -2.08
C TYR A 148 -2.17 21.11 -1.75
N GLY A 149 -3.19 20.46 -1.21
CA GLY A 149 -4.46 21.08 -0.82
C GLY A 149 -4.26 22.14 0.26
N ALA A 150 -3.55 21.81 1.33
CA ALA A 150 -3.24 22.74 2.40
C ALA A 150 -2.49 23.99 1.89
N LYS A 151 -1.50 23.80 0.99
CA LYS A 151 -0.79 24.90 0.34
C LYS A 151 -1.72 25.78 -0.50
N LYS A 152 -2.63 25.18 -1.27
CA LYS A 152 -3.60 25.93 -2.11
C LYS A 152 -4.58 26.71 -1.25
N MET A 153 -5.04 26.15 -0.15
CA MET A 153 -5.97 26.78 0.79
C MET A 153 -5.28 27.75 1.77
N LYS A 154 -3.94 27.76 1.81
CA LYS A 154 -3.11 28.52 2.78
C LYS A 154 -3.46 28.16 4.24
N LEU A 155 -3.74 26.87 4.47
CA LEU A 155 -4.02 26.29 5.78
C LEU A 155 -2.82 25.50 6.32
N SER A 156 -2.78 25.30 7.64
CA SER A 156 -1.90 24.29 8.23
C SER A 156 -2.36 22.89 7.83
N TYR A 157 -1.51 21.87 8.00
CA TYR A 157 -1.93 20.49 7.77
C TYR A 157 -3.05 20.06 8.74
N SER A 158 -2.99 20.55 9.98
CA SER A 158 -4.02 20.27 10.99
C SER A 158 -5.38 20.82 10.57
N ASP A 159 -5.45 22.13 10.25
CA ASP A 159 -6.72 22.74 9.87
C ASP A 159 -7.31 22.14 8.61
N PHE A 160 -6.45 21.82 7.62
CA PHE A 160 -6.89 21.20 6.37
C PHE A 160 -7.39 19.77 6.58
N LEU A 161 -6.69 18.96 7.39
CA LEU A 161 -7.10 17.59 7.70
C LEU A 161 -8.37 17.55 8.57
N GLU A 162 -8.53 18.49 9.49
CA GLU A 162 -9.75 18.64 10.30
C GLU A 162 -10.95 18.96 9.42
N ASP A 163 -10.83 19.94 8.50
CA ASP A 163 -11.87 20.25 7.50
C ASP A 163 -12.23 19.03 6.64
N LEU A 164 -11.23 18.27 6.16
CA LEU A 164 -11.50 17.05 5.39
C LEU A 164 -12.17 15.95 6.22
N LYS A 165 -11.80 15.80 7.48
CA LYS A 165 -12.43 14.85 8.40
C LYS A 165 -13.91 15.19 8.64
N GLU A 166 -14.24 16.46 8.86
CA GLU A 166 -15.60 16.93 8.98
C GLU A 166 -16.42 16.70 7.70
N CYS A 167 -15.76 16.80 6.53
CA CYS A 167 -16.37 16.50 5.23
C CYS A 167 -16.51 14.99 4.95
N GLY A 168 -16.00 14.11 5.81
CA GLY A 168 -16.20 12.67 5.71
C GLY A 168 -15.00 11.85 5.25
N LEU A 169 -13.78 12.38 5.34
CA LEU A 169 -12.56 11.61 5.16
C LEU A 169 -12.49 10.51 6.24
N GLY A 170 -12.47 9.23 5.83
CA GLY A 170 -12.45 8.10 6.73
C GLY A 170 -11.05 7.65 7.10
N SER A 171 -10.16 7.57 6.13
CA SER A 171 -8.75 7.18 6.31
C SER A 171 -7.89 7.68 5.15
N MET A 172 -6.58 7.63 5.30
CA MET A 172 -5.62 8.10 4.29
C MET A 172 -4.73 6.96 3.77
N PRO A 173 -4.48 6.88 2.44
CA PRO A 173 -3.44 6.01 1.92
C PRO A 173 -2.05 6.52 2.31
N GLY A 174 -1.17 5.63 2.73
CA GLY A 174 0.24 5.91 3.02
C GLY A 174 1.10 6.14 1.77
N THR A 175 0.49 6.20 0.61
CA THR A 175 1.17 6.46 -0.68
C THR A 175 1.95 7.78 -0.64
N ALA A 176 2.75 8.03 -1.65
CA ALA A 176 3.77 9.06 -1.64
C ALA A 176 4.92 8.82 -0.62
N ALA A 177 4.87 7.75 0.20
CA ALA A 177 6.01 7.27 0.94
C ALA A 177 7.10 6.76 -0.01
N GLU A 178 6.72 6.00 -1.00
CA GLU A 178 7.58 5.22 -1.90
C GLU A 178 8.63 4.45 -1.08
N ILE A 179 9.78 5.05 -0.88
CA ILE A 179 10.77 4.60 0.08
C ILE A 179 11.21 5.78 0.96
N LEU A 180 11.29 5.59 2.28
CA LEU A 180 11.57 6.67 3.23
C LEU A 180 13.07 6.91 3.45
N ASP A 181 13.93 6.21 2.71
CA ASP A 181 15.34 6.54 2.61
C ASP A 181 15.55 7.80 1.76
N LYS A 182 16.32 8.76 2.29
CA LYS A 182 16.53 10.05 1.66
C LYS A 182 17.26 9.94 0.30
N GLN A 183 18.29 9.11 0.22
CA GLN A 183 19.13 9.01 -0.98
C GLN A 183 18.38 8.38 -2.16
N ILE A 184 17.64 7.31 -1.90
CA ILE A 184 16.80 6.66 -2.91
C ILE A 184 15.66 7.60 -3.32
N ARG A 185 15.03 8.24 -2.36
CA ARG A 185 13.92 9.17 -2.61
C ARG A 185 14.32 10.33 -3.52
N GLU A 186 15.50 10.91 -3.35
CA GLU A 186 16.02 11.97 -4.21
C GLU A 186 16.28 11.52 -5.66
N LYS A 187 16.62 10.24 -5.86
CA LYS A 187 16.76 9.65 -7.20
C LYS A 187 15.41 9.40 -7.88
N LEU A 188 14.40 8.99 -7.10
CA LEU A 188 13.05 8.72 -7.61
C LEU A 188 12.31 10.01 -7.99
N THR A 189 12.56 11.10 -7.26
CA THR A 189 11.80 12.33 -7.44
C THR A 189 12.47 13.51 -6.74
N LYS A 190 12.79 14.57 -7.50
CA LYS A 190 13.44 15.77 -6.95
C LYS A 190 12.48 16.70 -6.20
N ASN A 191 11.22 16.70 -6.56
CA ASN A 191 10.23 17.71 -6.16
C ASN A 191 9.13 17.20 -5.23
N LYS A 192 9.15 15.92 -4.87
CA LYS A 192 8.14 15.31 -3.99
C LYS A 192 8.44 15.64 -2.53
N LEU A 193 7.49 15.39 -1.65
CA LEU A 193 7.65 15.55 -0.21
C LEU A 193 8.93 14.90 0.31
N SER A 194 9.69 15.61 1.14
CA SER A 194 10.75 14.98 1.93
C SER A 194 10.15 13.96 2.90
N THR A 195 10.96 13.00 3.34
CA THR A 195 10.56 12.04 4.38
C THR A 195 10.03 12.76 5.62
N ALA A 196 10.69 13.83 6.07
CA ALA A 196 10.26 14.59 7.25
C ALA A 196 8.84 15.18 7.10
N ARG A 197 8.52 15.74 5.93
CA ARG A 197 7.16 16.27 5.68
C ARG A 197 6.11 15.18 5.54
N TRP A 198 6.47 14.05 4.93
CA TRP A 198 5.56 12.91 4.88
C TRP A 198 5.22 12.43 6.29
N VAL A 199 6.24 12.28 7.15
CA VAL A 199 6.07 11.90 8.56
C VAL A 199 5.23 12.92 9.32
N GLU A 200 5.48 14.22 9.14
CA GLU A 200 4.72 15.29 9.76
C GLU A 200 3.22 15.18 9.42
N ILE A 201 2.88 15.03 8.14
CA ILE A 201 1.47 14.94 7.70
C ILE A 201 0.80 13.68 8.26
N ILE A 202 1.48 12.53 8.22
CA ILE A 202 0.93 11.28 8.77
C ILE A 202 0.69 11.41 10.28
N LYS A 203 1.66 11.94 11.03
CA LYS A 203 1.49 12.14 12.48
C LYS A 203 0.37 13.14 12.80
N THR A 204 0.24 14.20 12.00
CA THR A 204 -0.87 15.14 12.14
C THR A 204 -2.22 14.46 11.90
N ALA A 205 -2.34 13.65 10.84
CA ALA A 205 -3.56 12.89 10.59
C ALA A 205 -3.90 11.96 11.76
N HIS A 206 -2.91 11.21 12.25
CA HIS A 206 -3.09 10.30 13.39
C HIS A 206 -3.51 11.05 14.68
N SER A 207 -2.92 12.22 14.96
CA SER A 207 -3.29 13.02 16.14
C SER A 207 -4.73 13.54 16.09
N LEU A 208 -5.27 13.72 14.89
CA LEU A 208 -6.67 14.05 14.65
C LEU A 208 -7.60 12.82 14.64
N GLY A 209 -7.06 11.61 14.84
CA GLY A 209 -7.82 10.36 14.78
C GLY A 209 -8.21 9.97 13.37
N ILE A 210 -7.48 10.42 12.35
CA ILE A 210 -7.59 9.94 10.97
C ILE A 210 -6.57 8.82 10.78
N PRO A 211 -6.99 7.55 10.70
CA PRO A 211 -6.06 6.44 10.48
C PRO A 211 -5.49 6.48 9.06
N SER A 212 -4.37 5.79 8.87
CA SER A 212 -3.79 5.64 7.54
C SER A 212 -3.21 4.25 7.31
N THR A 213 -2.99 3.90 6.03
CA THR A 213 -2.14 2.77 5.69
C THR A 213 -0.68 3.18 5.74
N ALA A 214 0.24 2.23 5.88
CA ALA A 214 1.65 2.40 5.62
C ALA A 214 2.01 1.68 4.33
N THR A 215 2.73 2.32 3.41
CA THR A 215 3.07 1.73 2.11
C THR A 215 4.56 1.79 1.84
N ILE A 216 5.09 0.81 1.12
CA ILE A 216 6.40 0.86 0.50
C ILE A 216 6.28 0.55 -0.99
N MET A 217 7.04 1.23 -1.85
CA MET A 217 7.26 0.83 -3.23
C MET A 217 8.71 0.34 -3.38
N TYR A 218 8.89 -0.91 -3.79
CA TYR A 218 10.20 -1.58 -3.81
C TYR A 218 10.42 -2.37 -5.11
N GLY A 219 11.68 -2.78 -5.36
CA GLY A 219 12.02 -3.54 -6.55
C GLY A 219 12.48 -2.69 -7.73
N HIS A 220 13.00 -1.49 -7.50
CA HIS A 220 13.52 -0.58 -8.53
C HIS A 220 15.04 -0.40 -8.44
N ILE A 221 15.54 0.67 -7.79
CA ILE A 221 16.95 1.00 -7.55
C ILE A 221 17.34 0.83 -6.09
N ASP A 222 16.45 0.30 -5.31
CA ASP A 222 16.54 0.06 -3.88
C ASP A 222 17.29 -1.24 -3.54
N ALA A 223 17.59 -1.43 -2.28
CA ALA A 223 18.26 -2.60 -1.73
C ALA A 223 17.74 -2.89 -0.30
N PRO A 224 18.01 -4.08 0.27
CA PRO A 224 17.55 -4.49 1.60
C PRO A 224 17.74 -3.47 2.71
N MET A 225 18.86 -2.77 2.74
CA MET A 225 19.11 -1.70 3.73
C MET A 225 18.07 -0.58 3.67
N HIS A 226 17.62 -0.21 2.48
CA HIS A 226 16.61 0.85 2.31
C HIS A 226 15.23 0.39 2.79
N TRP A 227 14.91 -0.90 2.61
CA TRP A 227 13.68 -1.50 3.14
C TRP A 227 13.69 -1.56 4.67
N ALA A 228 14.85 -1.91 5.25
CA ALA A 228 15.02 -1.91 6.70
C ALA A 228 14.85 -0.51 7.31
N ILE A 229 15.44 0.52 6.72
CA ILE A 229 15.28 1.94 7.11
C ILE A 229 13.81 2.34 7.01
N HIS A 230 13.13 1.94 5.93
CA HIS A 230 11.72 2.23 5.73
C HIS A 230 10.85 1.60 6.83
N LEU A 231 10.99 0.30 7.05
CA LEU A 231 10.23 -0.44 8.07
C LEU A 231 10.49 0.10 9.48
N ASP A 232 11.74 0.45 9.81
CA ASP A 232 12.08 1.06 11.08
C ASP A 232 11.43 2.44 11.25
N THR A 233 11.33 3.22 10.18
CA THR A 233 10.65 4.51 10.19
C THR A 233 9.15 4.35 10.43
N ILE A 234 8.48 3.43 9.72
CA ILE A 234 7.05 3.11 9.93
C ILE A 234 6.81 2.62 11.36
N ARG A 235 7.68 1.73 11.86
CA ARG A 235 7.60 1.19 13.22
C ARG A 235 7.67 2.30 14.28
N ARG A 236 8.60 3.25 14.15
CA ARG A 236 8.72 4.38 15.09
C ARG A 236 7.47 5.26 15.09
N ILE A 237 6.93 5.56 13.91
CA ILE A 237 5.68 6.33 13.82
C ILE A 237 4.55 5.56 14.50
N GLN A 238 4.41 4.26 14.25
CA GLN A 238 3.36 3.45 14.86
C GLN A 238 3.47 3.37 16.37
N ILE A 239 4.68 3.24 16.92
CA ILE A 239 4.91 3.27 18.37
C ILE A 239 4.46 4.60 18.97
N GLU A 240 4.69 5.71 18.26
CA GLU A 240 4.35 7.04 18.74
C GLU A 240 2.85 7.37 18.58
N THR A 241 2.21 6.90 17.52
CA THR A 241 0.87 7.37 17.16
C THR A 241 -0.23 6.31 17.18
N GLY A 242 0.13 5.03 16.96
CA GLY A 242 -0.86 3.96 16.85
C GLY A 242 -1.80 4.04 15.65
N GLY A 243 -1.57 4.97 14.69
CA GLY A 243 -2.56 5.32 13.69
C GLY A 243 -2.48 4.54 12.37
N PHE A 244 -1.46 3.71 12.14
CA PHE A 244 -1.43 2.82 10.97
C PHE A 244 -2.32 1.60 11.20
N THR A 245 -3.17 1.30 10.22
CA THR A 245 -4.08 0.14 10.23
C THR A 245 -3.48 -1.08 9.58
N GLU A 246 -2.61 -0.87 8.59
CA GLU A 246 -2.05 -1.94 7.78
C GLU A 246 -0.76 -1.49 7.08
N PHE A 247 0.06 -2.46 6.70
CA PHE A 247 1.24 -2.27 5.87
C PHE A 247 1.03 -2.88 4.49
N VAL A 248 1.21 -2.07 3.44
CA VAL A 248 0.94 -2.41 2.04
C VAL A 248 2.22 -2.34 1.21
N PRO A 249 2.91 -3.45 0.97
CA PRO A 249 4.05 -3.49 0.08
C PRO A 249 3.61 -3.52 -1.39
N LEU A 250 4.14 -2.60 -2.17
CA LEU A 250 3.83 -2.42 -3.59
C LEU A 250 5.09 -2.70 -4.41
N SER A 251 5.08 -3.75 -5.22
CA SER A 251 6.16 -3.98 -6.18
C SER A 251 6.17 -2.88 -7.24
N PHE A 252 7.36 -2.37 -7.57
CA PHE A 252 7.52 -1.42 -8.65
C PHE A 252 7.05 -2.02 -9.99
N VAL A 253 6.31 -1.23 -10.75
CA VAL A 253 5.85 -1.56 -12.10
C VAL A 253 6.60 -0.67 -13.08
N HIS A 254 7.40 -1.29 -13.96
CA HIS A 254 8.32 -0.58 -14.83
C HIS A 254 7.69 0.00 -16.09
N TYR A 255 6.51 -0.48 -16.49
CA TYR A 255 5.81 -0.03 -17.70
C TYR A 255 5.59 1.49 -17.67
N ASP A 256 5.98 2.18 -18.74
CA ASP A 256 5.87 3.63 -18.89
C ASP A 256 6.58 4.47 -17.80
N SER A 257 7.35 3.83 -16.91
CA SER A 257 8.14 4.54 -15.91
C SER A 257 9.35 5.22 -16.53
N PRO A 258 9.49 6.56 -16.46
CA PRO A 258 10.66 7.26 -16.95
C PRO A 258 11.97 6.73 -16.34
N LEU A 259 11.93 6.31 -15.07
CA LEU A 259 13.08 5.74 -14.37
C LEU A 259 13.65 4.50 -15.10
N PHE A 260 12.76 3.61 -15.52
CA PHE A 260 13.16 2.39 -16.22
C PHE A 260 13.50 2.67 -17.69
N LEU A 261 12.71 3.49 -18.37
CA LEU A 261 12.91 3.84 -19.78
C LEU A 261 14.24 4.60 -20.01
N GLU A 262 14.62 5.49 -19.08
CA GLU A 262 15.88 6.22 -19.14
C GLU A 262 17.12 5.34 -18.83
N SER A 263 16.96 4.28 -18.02
CA SER A 263 18.09 3.49 -17.51
C SER A 263 17.73 2.00 -17.31
N PRO A 264 17.31 1.25 -18.35
CA PRO A 264 16.81 -0.11 -18.19
C PRO A 264 17.86 -1.11 -17.66
N ASN A 265 19.15 -0.82 -17.83
CA ASN A 265 20.24 -1.66 -17.34
C ASN A 265 20.58 -1.42 -15.85
N LEU A 266 20.09 -0.34 -15.25
CA LEU A 266 20.38 0.04 -13.87
C LEU A 266 19.15 -0.07 -12.96
N VAL A 267 17.98 -0.16 -13.53
CA VAL A 267 16.69 -0.20 -12.83
C VAL A 267 16.09 -1.59 -13.00
N ARG A 268 15.66 -2.17 -11.88
CA ARG A 268 14.97 -3.47 -11.92
C ARG A 268 13.54 -3.31 -12.44
N PRO A 269 12.99 -4.30 -13.15
CA PRO A 269 11.64 -4.19 -13.71
C PRO A 269 10.52 -4.41 -12.67
N GLY A 270 10.88 -4.63 -11.42
CA GLY A 270 10.02 -4.93 -10.28
C GLY A 270 10.75 -5.83 -9.29
N ALA A 271 10.06 -6.20 -8.23
CA ALA A 271 10.57 -7.14 -7.24
C ALA A 271 10.54 -8.58 -7.80
N SER A 272 11.57 -9.36 -7.47
CA SER A 272 11.58 -10.80 -7.73
C SER A 272 10.65 -11.54 -6.76
N ASP A 273 10.22 -12.75 -7.10
CA ASP A 273 9.42 -13.61 -6.22
C ASP A 273 10.07 -13.80 -4.84
N ASN A 274 11.40 -13.91 -4.83
CA ASN A 274 12.15 -14.01 -3.57
C ASN A 274 12.03 -12.75 -2.71
N GLU A 275 12.08 -11.58 -3.32
CA GLU A 275 11.91 -10.29 -2.62
C GLU A 275 10.47 -10.08 -2.17
N ILE A 276 9.48 -10.53 -2.95
CA ILE A 276 8.06 -10.48 -2.57
C ILE A 276 7.81 -11.31 -1.32
N ASP A 277 8.26 -12.57 -1.30
CA ASP A 277 8.14 -13.44 -0.14
C ASP A 277 8.79 -12.83 1.10
N LEU A 278 10.04 -12.37 0.95
CA LEU A 278 10.78 -11.78 2.07
C LEU A 278 10.19 -10.44 2.53
N MET A 279 9.67 -9.61 1.62
CA MET A 279 9.05 -8.35 1.99
C MET A 279 7.85 -8.57 2.91
N HIS A 280 6.97 -9.52 2.58
CA HIS A 280 5.82 -9.85 3.42
C HIS A 280 6.23 -10.49 4.75
N ALA A 281 7.15 -11.44 4.71
CA ALA A 281 7.60 -12.14 5.92
C ALA A 281 8.37 -11.24 6.88
N VAL A 282 9.35 -10.50 6.38
CA VAL A 282 10.19 -9.61 7.20
C VAL A 282 9.37 -8.43 7.73
N SER A 283 8.44 -7.88 6.94
CA SER A 283 7.53 -6.84 7.41
C SER A 283 6.66 -7.33 8.58
N ARG A 284 6.13 -8.55 8.49
CA ARG A 284 5.38 -9.16 9.61
C ARG A 284 6.22 -9.29 10.86
N ILE A 285 7.47 -9.75 10.74
CA ILE A 285 8.38 -9.86 11.86
C ILE A 285 8.74 -8.49 12.44
N ALA A 286 9.07 -7.52 11.59
CA ALA A 286 9.48 -6.18 12.01
C ALA A 286 8.36 -5.37 12.67
N LEU A 287 7.10 -5.59 12.23
CA LEU A 287 5.93 -4.84 12.68
C LEU A 287 5.05 -5.64 13.67
N ASN A 288 5.48 -6.83 14.10
CA ASN A 288 4.73 -7.70 15.00
C ASN A 288 4.25 -6.96 16.25
N GLY A 289 2.96 -7.10 16.59
CA GLY A 289 2.32 -6.44 17.73
C GLY A 289 2.20 -4.92 17.61
N LEU A 290 2.38 -4.38 16.40
CA LEU A 290 2.21 -2.96 16.10
C LEU A 290 1.28 -2.74 14.90
N ILE A 291 1.51 -3.45 13.80
CA ILE A 291 0.67 -3.44 12.61
C ILE A 291 0.42 -4.90 12.25
N ASP A 292 -0.76 -5.38 12.58
CA ASP A 292 -1.10 -6.80 12.46
C ASP A 292 -1.45 -7.19 11.01
N ASN A 293 -1.88 -6.24 10.20
CA ASN A 293 -2.27 -6.47 8.83
C ASN A 293 -1.12 -6.16 7.86
N VAL A 294 -0.58 -7.18 7.19
CA VAL A 294 0.31 -7.04 6.03
C VAL A 294 -0.48 -7.46 4.80
N VAL A 295 -0.69 -6.52 3.89
CA VAL A 295 -1.63 -6.65 2.77
C VAL A 295 -0.94 -7.21 1.54
N ILE A 296 -1.63 -8.08 0.81
CA ILE A 296 -1.29 -8.44 -0.56
C ILE A 296 -2.24 -7.67 -1.48
N THR A 297 -1.68 -6.83 -2.35
CA THR A 297 -2.44 -6.17 -3.41
C THR A 297 -2.45 -7.07 -4.64
N VAL A 298 -3.64 -7.37 -5.12
CA VAL A 298 -3.80 -8.04 -6.41
C VAL A 298 -3.79 -6.97 -7.49
N PRO A 299 -2.90 -7.06 -8.51
CA PRO A 299 -3.00 -6.16 -9.67
C PRO A 299 -4.39 -6.31 -10.27
N GLU A 300 -5.00 -5.18 -10.64
CA GLU A 300 -6.35 -5.07 -11.19
C GLU A 300 -7.49 -5.02 -10.15
N GLY A 301 -7.30 -4.09 -9.24
CA GLY A 301 -8.32 -3.18 -8.74
C GLY A 301 -9.66 -3.72 -8.36
N VAL A 302 -9.82 -4.62 -7.42
CA VAL A 302 -11.08 -4.71 -6.69
C VAL A 302 -10.94 -5.33 -5.30
N ILE A 303 -9.91 -6.10 -5.02
CA ILE A 303 -9.81 -6.80 -3.74
C ILE A 303 -8.40 -6.63 -3.18
N SER A 304 -8.26 -5.87 -2.11
CA SER A 304 -7.11 -6.00 -1.23
C SER A 304 -7.38 -7.19 -0.31
N VAL A 305 -6.69 -8.29 -0.54
CA VAL A 305 -6.84 -9.50 0.27
C VAL A 305 -5.74 -9.51 1.32
N TYR A 306 -6.12 -9.51 2.58
CA TYR A 306 -5.21 -9.76 3.69
C TYR A 306 -4.88 -11.26 3.71
N VAL A 307 -3.90 -11.69 2.92
CA VAL A 307 -3.52 -13.12 2.85
C VAL A 307 -2.34 -13.37 3.77
N PRO A 308 -2.37 -14.46 4.55
CA PRO A 308 -1.17 -14.95 5.23
C PRO A 308 -0.06 -15.21 4.21
N ALA A 309 1.19 -14.85 4.53
CA ALA A 309 2.33 -14.85 3.63
C ALA A 309 2.69 -16.19 2.95
N PHE A 310 1.90 -17.24 3.08
CA PHE A 310 2.23 -18.59 2.65
C PHE A 310 1.34 -19.20 1.53
N PHE A 311 0.29 -18.51 1.06
CA PHE A 311 -0.67 -19.14 0.15
C PHE A 311 -0.58 -18.73 -1.33
N CYS A 312 0.41 -17.96 -1.73
CA CYS A 312 0.58 -17.60 -3.14
C CYS A 312 1.52 -18.55 -3.90
N GLN A 313 1.37 -19.87 -3.73
CA GLN A 313 2.05 -20.90 -4.55
C GLN A 313 1.16 -21.49 -5.65
N ALA A 314 -0.02 -20.98 -5.89
CA ALA A 314 -0.79 -21.34 -7.07
C ALA A 314 -0.60 -20.23 -8.13
N PRO A 315 -0.02 -20.54 -9.30
CA PRO A 315 -0.01 -19.60 -10.39
C PRO A 315 -1.46 -19.40 -10.86
N CYS A 316 -2.07 -18.26 -10.56
CA CYS A 316 -3.25 -17.80 -11.30
C CYS A 316 -2.83 -17.50 -12.74
N LYS A 317 -2.57 -18.57 -13.51
CA LYS A 317 -2.38 -18.49 -14.96
C LYS A 317 -3.74 -18.46 -15.64
N LYS A 318 -4.40 -17.31 -15.61
CA LYS A 318 -5.31 -16.87 -16.67
C LYS A 318 -5.28 -15.34 -16.71
N MET A 319 -4.46 -14.80 -17.58
CA MET A 319 -4.63 -13.43 -18.03
C MET A 319 -5.97 -13.39 -18.81
N LEU A 320 -6.95 -12.70 -18.27
CA LEU A 320 -8.15 -12.31 -18.99
C LEU A 320 -7.86 -10.97 -19.69
N SER A 321 -8.36 -10.82 -20.91
CA SER A 321 -8.24 -9.55 -21.64
C SER A 321 -9.06 -8.44 -20.93
N PRO A 322 -8.71 -7.15 -21.11
CA PRO A 322 -9.39 -6.03 -20.47
C PRO A 322 -10.91 -5.96 -20.67
N SER A 323 -11.44 -6.62 -21.72
CA SER A 323 -12.86 -6.69 -22.01
C SER A 323 -13.62 -7.81 -21.27
N GLN A 324 -12.92 -8.65 -20.49
CA GLN A 324 -13.52 -9.78 -19.74
C GLN A 324 -13.44 -9.57 -18.21
N MET A 325 -13.16 -8.36 -17.76
CA MET A 325 -13.07 -7.99 -16.34
C MET A 325 -14.44 -7.75 -15.71
N ASP A 326 -15.29 -8.76 -15.75
CA ASP A 326 -16.48 -8.83 -14.90
C ASP A 326 -16.17 -9.62 -13.66
N VAL A 327 -16.08 -8.88 -12.53
CA VAL A 327 -16.27 -9.34 -11.15
C VAL A 327 -15.84 -10.78 -10.86
N PHE A 328 -14.58 -11.01 -10.49
CA PHE A 328 -14.24 -12.22 -9.75
C PHE A 328 -14.81 -12.09 -8.34
N THR A 329 -15.89 -12.82 -8.09
CA THR A 329 -16.41 -12.99 -6.74
C THR A 329 -15.43 -13.85 -5.93
N VAL A 330 -15.17 -13.45 -4.70
CA VAL A 330 -14.35 -14.14 -3.68
C VAL A 330 -14.72 -15.63 -3.52
N VAL A 331 -15.88 -16.04 -3.96
CA VAL A 331 -16.41 -17.41 -3.94
C VAL A 331 -15.50 -18.43 -4.65
N ASP A 332 -14.80 -18.03 -5.72
CA ASP A 332 -13.91 -18.95 -6.46
C ASP A 332 -12.54 -19.12 -5.79
N CYS A 333 -12.08 -18.14 -5.03
CA CYS A 333 -10.86 -18.27 -4.21
C CYS A 333 -11.11 -19.11 -2.95
N GLU A 334 -12.26 -18.98 -2.30
CA GLU A 334 -12.63 -19.82 -1.15
C GLU A 334 -12.80 -21.29 -1.53
N LYS A 335 -13.45 -21.60 -2.64
CA LYS A 335 -13.59 -22.99 -3.11
C LYS A 335 -12.24 -23.64 -3.40
N THR A 336 -11.34 -22.94 -4.08
CA THR A 336 -9.99 -23.47 -4.39
C THR A 336 -9.14 -23.63 -3.13
N LEU A 337 -9.28 -22.76 -2.14
CA LEU A 337 -8.60 -22.87 -0.85
C LEU A 337 -9.15 -24.03 0.01
N VAL A 338 -10.46 -24.22 0.04
CA VAL A 338 -11.10 -25.31 0.77
C VAL A 338 -10.78 -26.67 0.13
N GLU A 339 -10.85 -26.78 -1.20
CA GLU A 339 -10.52 -28.02 -1.91
C GLU A 339 -9.06 -28.43 -1.77
N ASN A 340 -8.11 -27.47 -1.74
CA ASN A 340 -6.70 -27.74 -1.50
C ASN A 340 -6.40 -28.12 -0.04
N LYS A 341 -7.14 -27.57 0.95
CA LYS A 341 -7.06 -28.00 2.36
C LYS A 341 -7.58 -29.42 2.58
N ILE A 342 -8.66 -29.79 1.90
CA ILE A 342 -9.23 -31.16 1.97
C ILE A 342 -8.24 -32.15 1.37
N LYS A 343 -7.68 -31.89 0.18
CA LYS A 343 -6.67 -32.75 -0.47
C LYS A 343 -5.38 -32.90 0.36
N LYS A 344 -4.97 -31.85 1.09
CA LYS A 344 -3.78 -31.90 1.94
C LYS A 344 -4.02 -32.71 3.23
N LYS A 345 -5.23 -32.70 3.79
CA LYS A 345 -5.59 -33.55 4.93
C LYS A 345 -5.71 -35.03 4.52
N GLU A 346 -6.25 -35.30 3.35
CA GLU A 346 -6.35 -36.69 2.83
C GLU A 346 -4.98 -37.31 2.54
N ASN A 347 -4.01 -36.51 2.05
CA ASN A 347 -2.64 -36.99 1.80
C ASN A 347 -1.74 -37.05 3.07
N MET A 348 -2.23 -36.61 4.22
CA MET A 348 -1.53 -36.75 5.51
C MET A 348 -2.05 -37.93 6.35
N ILE A 349 -3.12 -38.64 5.89
CA ILE A 349 -3.75 -39.78 6.57
C ILE A 349 -3.40 -41.09 5.84
N LEU A 350 -2.71 -41.04 4.70
CA LEU A 350 -2.11 -42.18 4.00
C LEU A 350 -0.57 -42.09 4.11
#